data_780f8498298a662c54e1ec6ff5e2e879
#
_entry.id   780f8498298a662c54e1ec6ff5e2e879
#
_cell.length_a   1.000
_cell.length_b   1.000
_cell.length_c   1.000
_cell.angle_alpha   90.00
_cell.angle_beta   90.00
_cell.angle_gamma   90.00
#
_symmetry.space_group_name_H-M   'P 1'
#
loop_
_entity.id
_entity.type
_entity.pdbx_description
1 polymer ?
#
loop_
_entity_poly.entity_id
_entity_poly.type
_entity_poly.pdbx_seq_one_letter_code
_entity_poly.pdbx_strand_id
1 'polypeptide(L)'
;LPDELAARLAAVRDQVAAAARRAGRDPERVGIVAVTKTLPPAAVRAALAVGLEDIGENYVQEARAKRDALGGGGTWHLIGGLQRNKARLAVATFDHVETVDSAVVARALATEADRVGRRLRVSIQVNATADPRKRGLRPDDAGALAETILGLGGLDLRGLMTIGPMGPAEHSRPSFRLLKELRDAVEKRLGVELPHLCMGMSDDFPVAVEEGATLLRLGRALFGDRGPGAWRPGPSAGGEGS
;
A
#
# COMPACT_ATOMS: atom_id res chain seq x y z
N LEU A 1 9.81 17.46 15.17
CA LEU A 1 9.28 16.37 14.30
C LEU A 1 8.30 16.84 13.21
N PRO A 2 7.26 17.67 13.46
CA PRO A 2 6.36 18.10 12.40
C PRO A 2 7.05 18.97 11.34
N ASP A 3 7.88 19.93 11.73
CA ASP A 3 8.57 20.84 10.80
C ASP A 3 9.59 20.11 9.91
N GLU A 4 10.32 19.15 10.48
CA GLU A 4 11.26 18.33 9.72
C GLU A 4 10.54 17.40 8.73
N LEU A 5 9.41 16.81 9.13
CA LEU A 5 8.56 16.01 8.24
C LEU A 5 7.97 16.87 7.13
N ALA A 6 7.51 18.09 7.43
CA ALA A 6 6.99 19.03 6.45
C ALA A 6 8.05 19.38 5.39
N ALA A 7 9.29 19.68 5.84
CA ALA A 7 10.39 19.96 4.92
C ALA A 7 10.74 18.77 4.03
N ARG A 8 10.79 17.56 4.59
CA ARG A 8 11.02 16.33 3.81
C ARG A 8 9.88 16.05 2.84
N LEU A 9 8.63 16.27 3.24
CA LEU A 9 7.47 16.12 2.37
C LEU A 9 7.52 17.10 1.20
N ALA A 10 7.90 18.35 1.44
CA ALA A 10 8.09 19.34 0.38
C ALA A 10 9.15 18.87 -0.64
N ALA A 11 10.31 18.43 -0.16
CA ALA A 11 11.37 17.89 -1.04
C ALA A 11 10.92 16.64 -1.84
N VAL A 12 10.10 15.77 -1.24
CA VAL A 12 9.50 14.63 -1.96
C VAL A 12 8.53 15.13 -3.03
N ARG A 13 7.65 16.07 -2.71
CA ARG A 13 6.70 16.62 -3.68
C ARG A 13 7.40 17.31 -4.86
N ASP A 14 8.50 18.00 -4.62
CA ASP A 14 9.30 18.60 -5.68
C ASP A 14 9.89 17.54 -6.63
N GLN A 15 10.39 16.43 -6.09
CA GLN A 15 10.89 15.30 -6.89
C GLN A 15 9.77 14.60 -7.66
N VAL A 16 8.60 14.40 -7.05
CA VAL A 16 7.41 13.86 -7.72
C VAL A 16 7.00 14.77 -8.87
N ALA A 17 6.93 16.08 -8.64
CA ALA A 17 6.56 17.04 -9.66
C ALA A 17 7.58 17.07 -10.81
N ALA A 18 8.87 16.98 -10.51
CA ALA A 18 9.91 16.92 -11.53
C ALA A 18 9.81 15.64 -12.37
N ALA A 19 9.61 14.47 -11.75
CA ALA A 19 9.45 13.20 -12.44
C ALA A 19 8.16 13.15 -13.28
N ALA A 20 7.04 13.64 -12.72
CA ALA A 20 5.77 13.72 -13.43
C ALA A 20 5.87 14.60 -14.69
N ARG A 21 6.50 15.79 -14.56
CA ARG A 21 6.73 16.68 -15.73
C ARG A 21 7.57 16.01 -16.82
N ARG A 22 8.64 15.27 -16.46
CA ARG A 22 9.44 14.52 -17.47
C ARG A 22 8.61 13.50 -18.24
N ALA A 23 7.61 12.91 -17.57
CA ALA A 23 6.71 11.92 -18.17
C ALA A 23 5.42 12.51 -18.76
N GLY A 24 5.26 13.85 -18.81
CA GLY A 24 4.04 14.51 -19.31
C GLY A 24 2.80 14.21 -18.45
N ARG A 25 2.98 13.97 -17.14
CA ARG A 25 1.93 13.62 -16.19
C ARG A 25 1.62 14.74 -15.22
N ASP A 26 0.40 14.76 -14.73
CA ASP A 26 -0.04 15.64 -13.64
C ASP A 26 0.49 15.11 -12.29
N PRO A 27 1.32 15.90 -11.56
CA PRO A 27 1.84 15.49 -10.26
C PRO A 27 0.74 15.34 -9.18
N GLU A 28 -0.37 16.06 -9.28
CA GLU A 28 -1.48 15.99 -8.33
C GLU A 28 -2.19 14.61 -8.35
N ARG A 29 -1.97 13.83 -9.41
CA ARG A 29 -2.48 12.45 -9.52
C ARG A 29 -1.60 11.41 -8.84
N VAL A 30 -0.57 11.83 -8.10
CA VAL A 30 0.35 10.93 -7.39
C VAL A 30 0.15 11.07 -5.89
N GLY A 31 -0.55 10.12 -5.29
CA GLY A 31 -0.73 10.02 -3.84
C GLY A 31 0.50 9.46 -3.13
N ILE A 32 0.60 9.75 -1.84
CA ILE A 32 1.70 9.28 -0.99
C ILE A 32 1.13 8.55 0.22
N VAL A 33 1.44 7.27 0.34
CA VAL A 33 1.22 6.47 1.55
C VAL A 33 2.42 6.66 2.47
N ALA A 34 2.18 7.27 3.64
CA ALA A 34 3.19 7.44 4.68
C ALA A 34 3.42 6.10 5.42
N VAL A 35 4.57 5.48 5.20
CA VAL A 35 4.90 4.16 5.76
C VAL A 35 5.42 4.30 7.17
N THR A 36 4.55 4.06 8.15
CA THR A 36 4.82 4.24 9.58
C THR A 36 5.12 2.94 10.35
N LYS A 37 5.28 1.81 9.62
CA LYS A 37 5.66 0.53 10.26
C LYS A 37 6.86 0.72 11.20
N THR A 38 6.81 0.09 12.37
CA THR A 38 7.83 0.18 13.42
C THR A 38 8.06 1.55 14.05
N LEU A 39 7.30 2.57 13.66
CA LEU A 39 7.31 3.90 14.28
C LEU A 39 6.16 4.02 15.30
N PRO A 40 6.30 4.86 16.35
CA PRO A 40 5.26 5.05 17.35
C PRO A 40 4.03 5.77 16.78
N PRO A 41 2.86 5.72 17.47
CA PRO A 41 1.64 6.45 17.06
C PRO A 41 1.86 7.96 16.84
N ALA A 42 2.84 8.56 17.50
CA ALA A 42 3.23 9.97 17.30
C ALA A 42 3.67 10.26 15.86
N ALA A 43 4.29 9.29 15.16
CA ALA A 43 4.67 9.46 13.76
C ALA A 43 3.45 9.52 12.83
N VAL A 44 2.41 8.72 13.12
CA VAL A 44 1.14 8.80 12.39
C VAL A 44 0.47 10.15 12.63
N ARG A 45 0.42 10.62 13.89
CA ARG A 45 -0.09 11.97 14.20
C ARG A 45 0.65 13.07 13.42
N ALA A 46 1.97 12.98 13.36
CA ALA A 46 2.78 13.95 12.62
C ALA A 46 2.47 13.90 11.09
N ALA A 47 2.29 12.71 10.53
CA ALA A 47 1.91 12.54 9.12
C ALA A 47 0.55 13.19 8.84
N LEU A 48 -0.45 12.90 9.65
CA LEU A 48 -1.80 13.50 9.52
C LEU A 48 -1.76 15.02 9.66
N ALA A 49 -0.94 15.55 10.57
CA ALA A 49 -0.82 17.00 10.82
C ALA A 49 -0.21 17.74 9.61
N VAL A 50 0.59 17.09 8.75
CA VAL A 50 1.14 17.69 7.53
C VAL A 50 0.31 17.34 6.28
N GLY A 51 -0.90 16.78 6.46
CA GLY A 51 -1.83 16.47 5.38
C GLY A 51 -1.54 15.16 4.63
N LEU A 52 -0.78 14.24 5.22
CA LEU A 52 -0.63 12.88 4.70
C LEU A 52 -1.72 11.99 5.31
N GLU A 53 -2.80 11.77 4.56
CA GLU A 53 -3.96 11.03 5.05
C GLU A 53 -3.81 9.51 4.88
N ASP A 54 -3.03 9.04 3.90
CA ASP A 54 -2.81 7.62 3.63
C ASP A 54 -1.66 7.07 4.48
N ILE A 55 -1.96 6.13 5.37
CA ILE A 55 -1.03 5.54 6.35
C ILE A 55 -0.77 4.09 6.02
N GLY A 56 0.50 3.72 5.81
CA GLY A 56 0.91 2.38 5.42
C GLY A 56 1.54 1.57 6.56
N GLU A 57 1.00 0.39 6.83
CA GLU A 57 1.48 -0.54 7.84
C GLU A 57 1.75 -1.95 7.29
N ASN A 58 2.72 -2.64 7.86
CA ASN A 58 3.04 -4.00 7.45
C ASN A 58 2.34 -5.08 8.27
N TYR A 59 1.99 -4.76 9.51
CA TYR A 59 1.49 -5.73 10.49
C TYR A 59 0.13 -5.32 11.04
N VAL A 60 -0.83 -6.24 10.95
CA VAL A 60 -2.23 -5.98 11.33
C VAL A 60 -2.36 -5.57 12.80
N GLN A 61 -1.63 -6.24 13.70
CA GLN A 61 -1.67 -5.95 15.13
C GLN A 61 -1.07 -4.57 15.46
N GLU A 62 0.04 -4.22 14.80
CA GLU A 62 0.68 -2.91 14.95
C GLU A 62 -0.25 -1.79 14.50
N ALA A 63 -0.86 -1.94 13.31
CA ALA A 63 -1.82 -0.99 12.76
C ALA A 63 -3.02 -0.81 13.70
N ARG A 64 -3.58 -1.91 14.22
CA ARG A 64 -4.71 -1.87 15.14
C ARG A 64 -4.37 -1.09 16.40
N ALA A 65 -3.24 -1.42 17.05
CA ALA A 65 -2.82 -0.74 18.27
C ALA A 65 -2.60 0.77 18.06
N LYS A 66 -2.03 1.16 16.91
CA LYS A 66 -1.85 2.58 16.55
C LYS A 66 -3.20 3.28 16.31
N ARG A 67 -4.09 2.65 15.55
CA ARG A 67 -5.42 3.19 15.24
C ARG A 67 -6.25 3.40 16.51
N ASP A 68 -6.22 2.44 17.43
CA ASP A 68 -6.89 2.52 18.73
C ASP A 68 -6.29 3.66 19.59
N ALA A 69 -4.96 3.80 19.63
CA ALA A 69 -4.27 4.86 20.38
C ALA A 69 -4.50 6.27 19.81
N LEU A 70 -4.91 6.37 18.55
CA LEU A 70 -5.17 7.65 17.87
C LEU A 70 -6.65 8.05 17.94
N GLY A 71 -7.55 7.13 18.24
CA GLY A 71 -8.99 7.38 18.21
C GLY A 71 -9.56 7.50 16.79
N GLY A 72 -8.82 7.03 15.77
CA GLY A 72 -9.18 7.11 14.35
C GLY A 72 -8.35 8.10 13.54
N GLY A 73 -8.85 8.45 12.35
CA GLY A 73 -8.17 9.35 11.40
C GLY A 73 -7.31 8.62 10.37
N GLY A 74 -7.21 9.23 9.20
CA GLY A 74 -6.49 8.71 8.05
C GLY A 74 -7.12 7.50 7.37
N THR A 75 -6.62 7.17 6.20
CA THR A 75 -6.91 5.97 5.42
C THR A 75 -5.79 4.96 5.66
N TRP A 76 -6.12 3.79 6.17
CA TRP A 76 -5.13 2.81 6.58
C TRP A 76 -4.92 1.74 5.51
N HIS A 77 -3.68 1.62 5.05
CA HIS A 77 -3.25 0.68 4.02
C HIS A 77 -2.44 -0.47 4.62
N LEU A 78 -2.86 -1.71 4.39
CA LEU A 78 -2.01 -2.87 4.62
C LEU A 78 -1.08 -3.05 3.42
N ILE A 79 0.20 -2.81 3.65
CA ILE A 79 1.25 -2.93 2.62
C ILE A 79 2.21 -4.10 2.88
N GLY A 80 1.98 -4.86 3.95
CA GLY A 80 2.66 -6.12 4.27
C GLY A 80 1.81 -7.33 3.92
N GLY A 81 2.44 -8.50 3.79
CA GLY A 81 1.73 -9.74 3.42
C GLY A 81 0.68 -10.14 4.45
N LEU A 82 -0.50 -10.52 3.97
CA LEU A 82 -1.62 -10.96 4.78
C LEU A 82 -1.71 -12.49 4.83
N GLN A 83 -1.80 -13.05 6.03
CA GLN A 83 -2.17 -14.45 6.24
C GLN A 83 -3.70 -14.57 6.32
N ARG A 84 -4.27 -15.65 5.75
CA ARG A 84 -5.73 -15.89 5.72
C ARG A 84 -6.40 -15.77 7.10
N ASN A 85 -5.79 -16.32 8.15
CA ASN A 85 -6.32 -16.28 9.52
C ASN A 85 -6.37 -14.88 10.14
N LYS A 86 -5.78 -13.88 9.49
CA LYS A 86 -5.81 -12.47 9.93
C LYS A 86 -6.85 -11.63 9.17
N ALA A 87 -7.60 -12.22 8.22
CA ALA A 87 -8.55 -11.50 7.37
C ALA A 87 -9.58 -10.70 8.19
N ARG A 88 -10.17 -11.30 9.24
CA ARG A 88 -11.13 -10.62 10.13
C ARG A 88 -10.53 -9.36 10.76
N LEU A 89 -9.33 -9.47 11.30
CA LEU A 89 -8.67 -8.31 11.93
C LEU A 89 -8.26 -7.28 10.88
N ALA A 90 -7.81 -7.73 9.69
CA ALA A 90 -7.47 -6.83 8.60
C ALA A 90 -8.68 -6.01 8.13
N VAL A 91 -9.84 -6.64 7.92
CA VAL A 91 -11.09 -5.96 7.55
C VAL A 91 -11.51 -4.94 8.61
N ALA A 92 -11.32 -5.23 9.90
CA ALA A 92 -11.65 -4.30 10.99
C ALA A 92 -10.65 -3.14 11.12
N THR A 93 -9.44 -3.27 10.57
CA THR A 93 -8.35 -2.33 10.82
C THR A 93 -8.03 -1.45 9.61
N PHE A 94 -8.06 -2.00 8.40
CA PHE A 94 -7.61 -1.31 7.20
C PHE A 94 -8.76 -0.86 6.31
N ASP A 95 -8.51 0.22 5.60
CA ASP A 95 -9.39 0.77 4.57
C ASP A 95 -9.01 0.28 3.18
N HIS A 96 -7.73 -0.13 3.00
CA HIS A 96 -7.21 -0.70 1.78
C HIS A 96 -6.21 -1.83 2.09
N VAL A 97 -6.33 -2.97 1.41
CA VAL A 97 -5.34 -4.06 1.44
C VAL A 97 -4.63 -4.10 0.09
N GLU A 98 -3.36 -3.67 0.07
CA GLU A 98 -2.55 -3.55 -1.16
C GLU A 98 -1.92 -4.88 -1.61
N THR A 99 -2.03 -5.93 -0.82
CA THR A 99 -1.19 -7.13 -0.90
C THR A 99 -1.97 -8.42 -1.13
N VAL A 100 -3.09 -8.35 -1.86
CA VAL A 100 -3.85 -9.55 -2.23
C VAL A 100 -3.10 -10.29 -3.34
N ASP A 101 -2.59 -11.48 -3.02
CA ASP A 101 -1.75 -12.29 -3.92
C ASP A 101 -2.36 -13.66 -4.26
N SER A 102 -3.59 -13.93 -3.81
CA SER A 102 -4.25 -15.21 -4.07
C SER A 102 -5.77 -15.14 -3.89
N ALA A 103 -6.48 -16.01 -4.61
CA ALA A 103 -7.93 -16.15 -4.47
C ALA A 103 -8.35 -16.60 -3.05
N VAL A 104 -7.48 -17.33 -2.34
CA VAL A 104 -7.74 -17.76 -0.95
C VAL A 104 -7.80 -16.56 -0.01
N VAL A 105 -6.85 -15.63 -0.12
CA VAL A 105 -6.84 -14.39 0.67
C VAL A 105 -8.01 -13.49 0.26
N ALA A 106 -8.27 -13.34 -1.05
CA ALA A 106 -9.38 -12.54 -1.55
C ALA A 106 -10.74 -13.01 -0.97
N ARG A 107 -11.03 -14.31 -1.06
CA ARG A 107 -12.28 -14.89 -0.51
C ARG A 107 -12.39 -14.71 0.99
N ALA A 108 -11.30 -14.88 1.75
CA ALA A 108 -11.30 -14.69 3.18
C ALA A 108 -11.60 -13.22 3.56
N LEU A 109 -11.02 -12.26 2.85
CA LEU A 109 -11.31 -10.83 3.04
C LEU A 109 -12.77 -10.51 2.67
N ALA A 110 -13.28 -11.03 1.54
CA ALA A 110 -14.65 -10.82 1.11
C ALA A 110 -15.65 -11.35 2.14
N THR A 111 -15.48 -12.58 2.61
CA THR A 111 -16.34 -13.18 3.64
C THR A 111 -16.42 -12.32 4.90
N GLU A 112 -15.29 -11.80 5.37
CA GLU A 112 -15.26 -10.96 6.57
C GLU A 112 -15.81 -9.55 6.30
N ALA A 113 -15.63 -9.00 5.12
CA ALA A 113 -16.17 -7.70 4.72
C ALA A 113 -17.70 -7.77 4.60
N ASP A 114 -18.22 -8.80 3.95
CA ASP A 114 -19.67 -9.05 3.83
C ASP A 114 -20.32 -9.23 5.20
N ARG A 115 -19.67 -9.98 6.11
CA ARG A 115 -20.17 -10.21 7.49
C ARG A 115 -20.39 -8.93 8.28
N VAL A 116 -19.62 -7.87 7.98
CA VAL A 116 -19.74 -6.57 8.68
C VAL A 116 -20.40 -5.49 7.81
N GLY A 117 -20.95 -5.86 6.64
CA GLY A 117 -21.61 -4.94 5.73
C GLY A 117 -20.69 -3.87 5.14
N ARG A 118 -19.40 -4.19 4.96
CA ARG A 118 -18.37 -3.26 4.49
C ARG A 118 -17.84 -3.68 3.12
N ARG A 119 -17.52 -2.70 2.27
CA ARG A 119 -16.78 -2.93 1.03
C ARG A 119 -15.33 -2.50 1.22
N LEU A 120 -14.41 -3.48 1.20
CA LEU A 120 -12.98 -3.27 1.43
C LEU A 120 -12.27 -3.00 0.11
N ARG A 121 -11.51 -1.89 0.03
CA ARG A 121 -10.64 -1.64 -1.12
C ARG A 121 -9.48 -2.63 -1.12
N VAL A 122 -9.15 -3.16 -2.30
CA VAL A 122 -8.04 -4.10 -2.46
C VAL A 122 -7.23 -3.79 -3.72
N SER A 123 -5.93 -4.08 -3.67
CA SER A 123 -5.05 -4.13 -4.85
C SER A 123 -4.43 -5.52 -4.95
N ILE A 124 -4.18 -5.98 -6.16
CA ILE A 124 -3.48 -7.25 -6.41
C ILE A 124 -1.98 -7.00 -6.35
N GLN A 125 -1.28 -7.73 -5.47
CA GLN A 125 0.18 -7.70 -5.44
C GLN A 125 0.75 -8.65 -6.50
N VAL A 126 1.50 -8.08 -7.45
CA VAL A 126 2.16 -8.80 -8.53
C VAL A 126 3.67 -8.83 -8.27
N ASN A 127 4.29 -10.00 -8.41
CA ASN A 127 5.74 -10.10 -8.52
C ASN A 127 6.17 -9.77 -9.95
N ALA A 128 6.41 -8.51 -10.21
CA ALA A 128 6.87 -8.02 -11.52
C ALA A 128 8.41 -8.08 -11.66
N THR A 129 9.09 -8.81 -10.77
CA THR A 129 10.56 -9.01 -10.83
C THR A 129 10.90 -10.40 -11.32
N ALA A 130 12.15 -10.58 -11.75
CA ALA A 130 12.65 -11.92 -12.12
C ALA A 130 12.98 -12.82 -10.90
N ASP A 131 12.89 -12.30 -9.65
CA ASP A 131 13.21 -13.08 -8.45
C ASP A 131 11.96 -13.83 -7.92
N PRO A 132 11.90 -15.16 -8.08
CA PRO A 132 10.75 -15.96 -7.65
C PRO A 132 10.57 -16.00 -6.11
N ARG A 133 11.56 -15.56 -5.35
CA ARG A 133 11.48 -15.51 -3.87
C ARG A 133 10.69 -14.31 -3.37
N LYS A 134 10.45 -13.31 -4.23
CA LYS A 134 9.64 -12.14 -3.88
C LYS A 134 8.15 -12.49 -3.85
N ARG A 135 7.47 -11.88 -2.89
CA ARG A 135 6.00 -12.02 -2.76
C ARG A 135 5.27 -11.38 -3.94
N GLY A 136 4.10 -11.90 -4.20
CA GLY A 136 3.19 -11.43 -5.22
C GLY A 136 2.78 -12.56 -6.16
N LEU A 137 1.67 -12.38 -6.79
CA LEU A 137 1.13 -13.25 -7.83
C LEU A 137 2.04 -13.20 -9.07
N ARG A 138 2.09 -14.27 -9.85
CA ARG A 138 2.75 -14.21 -11.16
C ARG A 138 1.98 -13.26 -12.08
N PRO A 139 2.67 -12.53 -12.97
CA PRO A 139 2.02 -11.61 -13.91
C PRO A 139 0.88 -12.25 -14.69
N ASP A 140 1.08 -13.45 -15.22
CA ASP A 140 0.09 -14.18 -16.04
C ASP A 140 -1.21 -14.50 -15.31
N ASP A 141 -1.18 -14.60 -13.99
CA ASP A 141 -2.33 -14.95 -13.15
C ASP A 141 -3.14 -13.72 -12.71
N ALA A 142 -2.63 -12.49 -12.93
CA ALA A 142 -3.22 -11.26 -12.41
C ALA A 142 -4.66 -11.05 -12.91
N GLY A 143 -4.90 -11.33 -14.17
CA GLY A 143 -6.23 -11.19 -14.75
C GLY A 143 -7.26 -12.17 -14.18
N ALA A 144 -6.88 -13.45 -13.94
CA ALA A 144 -7.78 -14.45 -13.35
C ALA A 144 -8.12 -14.11 -11.88
N LEU A 145 -7.14 -13.55 -11.13
CA LEU A 145 -7.41 -13.08 -9.78
C LEU A 145 -8.31 -11.83 -9.79
N ALA A 146 -8.12 -10.91 -10.75
CA ALA A 146 -8.99 -9.74 -10.90
C ALA A 146 -10.45 -10.15 -11.15
N GLU A 147 -10.71 -11.10 -12.06
CA GLU A 147 -12.05 -11.66 -12.29
C GLU A 147 -12.65 -12.26 -11.03
N THR A 148 -11.84 -13.03 -10.29
CA THR A 148 -12.28 -13.61 -9.01
C THR A 148 -12.69 -12.51 -8.03
N ILE A 149 -11.88 -11.45 -7.87
CA ILE A 149 -12.16 -10.36 -6.92
C ILE A 149 -13.41 -9.58 -7.33
N LEU A 150 -13.57 -9.29 -8.62
CA LEU A 150 -14.74 -8.57 -9.14
C LEU A 150 -16.06 -9.33 -8.92
N GLY A 151 -16.01 -10.66 -8.86
CA GLY A 151 -17.15 -11.51 -8.49
C GLY A 151 -17.45 -11.57 -6.98
N LEU A 152 -16.64 -10.93 -6.12
CA LEU A 152 -16.81 -10.94 -4.66
C LEU A 152 -17.41 -9.62 -4.16
N GLY A 153 -18.63 -9.66 -3.60
CA GLY A 153 -19.40 -8.47 -3.21
C GLY A 153 -18.73 -7.57 -2.17
N GLY A 154 -18.03 -8.16 -1.20
CA GLY A 154 -17.37 -7.44 -0.10
C GLY A 154 -16.06 -6.72 -0.50
N LEU A 155 -15.60 -6.85 -1.76
CA LEU A 155 -14.35 -6.23 -2.21
C LEU A 155 -14.57 -5.16 -3.27
N ASP A 156 -13.67 -4.18 -3.29
CA ASP A 156 -13.56 -3.13 -4.29
C ASP A 156 -12.15 -3.16 -4.88
N LEU A 157 -11.97 -3.77 -6.06
CA LEU A 157 -10.68 -3.85 -6.73
C LEU A 157 -10.28 -2.47 -7.27
N ARG A 158 -9.18 -1.92 -6.74
CA ARG A 158 -8.74 -0.57 -7.07
C ARG A 158 -7.50 -0.52 -7.96
N GLY A 159 -6.73 -1.60 -8.06
CA GLY A 159 -5.52 -1.56 -8.86
C GLY A 159 -4.55 -2.71 -8.62
N LEU A 160 -3.33 -2.48 -9.06
CA LEU A 160 -2.21 -3.41 -8.90
C LEU A 160 -1.10 -2.78 -8.05
N MET A 161 -0.35 -3.64 -7.36
CA MET A 161 0.80 -3.25 -6.53
C MET A 161 2.01 -4.11 -6.87
N THR A 162 3.21 -3.51 -6.86
CA THR A 162 4.48 -4.25 -6.90
C THR A 162 5.56 -3.62 -6.04
N ILE A 163 6.60 -4.41 -5.75
CA ILE A 163 7.83 -3.97 -5.09
C ILE A 163 8.99 -4.23 -6.06
N GLY A 164 9.66 -3.17 -6.49
CA GLY A 164 10.82 -3.23 -7.38
C GLY A 164 11.99 -4.05 -6.81
N PRO A 165 12.97 -4.45 -7.62
CA PRO A 165 14.18 -5.10 -7.15
C PRO A 165 14.99 -4.17 -6.25
N MET A 166 15.84 -4.74 -5.40
CA MET A 166 16.84 -3.95 -4.65
C MET A 166 17.95 -3.48 -5.60
N GLY A 167 18.50 -2.31 -5.31
CA GLY A 167 19.62 -1.76 -6.06
C GLY A 167 19.36 -0.36 -6.62
N PRO A 168 20.07 0.08 -7.66
CA PRO A 168 19.83 1.36 -8.32
C PRO A 168 18.40 1.53 -8.79
N ALA A 169 17.84 2.74 -8.68
CA ALA A 169 16.44 3.06 -8.98
C ALA A 169 16.00 2.58 -10.38
N GLU A 170 16.87 2.73 -11.38
CA GLU A 170 16.58 2.34 -12.77
C GLU A 170 16.37 0.82 -12.93
N HIS A 171 16.87 0.00 -12.02
CA HIS A 171 16.59 -1.44 -12.04
C HIS A 171 15.12 -1.78 -11.80
N SER A 172 14.39 -0.87 -11.18
CA SER A 172 12.94 -1.03 -10.93
C SER A 172 12.09 -0.71 -12.17
N ARG A 173 12.62 0.05 -13.14
CA ARG A 173 11.87 0.53 -14.32
C ARG A 173 11.16 -0.58 -15.09
N PRO A 174 11.81 -1.71 -15.45
CA PRO A 174 11.13 -2.80 -16.15
C PRO A 174 9.94 -3.38 -15.37
N SER A 175 10.08 -3.52 -14.05
CA SER A 175 9.02 -4.03 -13.17
C SER A 175 7.83 -3.06 -13.10
N PHE A 176 8.09 -1.77 -13.05
CA PHE A 176 7.04 -0.75 -13.01
C PHE A 176 6.29 -0.64 -14.34
N ARG A 177 7.02 -0.71 -15.45
CA ARG A 177 6.42 -0.75 -16.80
C ARG A 177 5.54 -1.98 -16.98
N LEU A 178 6.03 -3.16 -16.60
CA LEU A 178 5.25 -4.40 -16.65
C LEU A 178 3.97 -4.28 -15.81
N LEU A 179 4.03 -3.68 -14.60
CA LEU A 179 2.84 -3.51 -13.77
C LEU A 179 1.79 -2.62 -14.45
N LYS A 180 2.23 -1.54 -15.09
CA LYS A 180 1.35 -0.65 -15.87
C LYS A 180 0.71 -1.38 -17.03
N GLU A 181 1.48 -2.10 -17.83
CA GLU A 181 0.99 -2.88 -18.97
C GLU A 181 -0.04 -3.94 -18.52
N LEU A 182 0.21 -4.61 -17.40
CA LEU A 182 -0.73 -5.57 -16.82
C LEU A 182 -2.04 -4.91 -16.39
N ARG A 183 -1.97 -3.74 -15.71
CA ARG A 183 -3.16 -2.98 -15.32
C ARG A 183 -3.99 -2.62 -16.55
N ASP A 184 -3.35 -2.03 -17.57
CA ASP A 184 -4.01 -1.58 -18.79
C ASP A 184 -4.65 -2.78 -19.53
N ALA A 185 -3.99 -3.94 -19.55
CA ALA A 185 -4.53 -5.18 -20.13
C ALA A 185 -5.74 -5.72 -19.34
N VAL A 186 -5.71 -5.69 -18.01
CA VAL A 186 -6.81 -6.10 -17.14
C VAL A 186 -8.01 -5.17 -17.32
N GLU A 187 -7.80 -3.85 -17.30
CA GLU A 187 -8.85 -2.86 -17.54
C GLU A 187 -9.55 -3.09 -18.88
N LYS A 188 -8.76 -3.23 -19.95
CA LYS A 188 -9.29 -3.48 -21.30
C LYS A 188 -10.07 -4.79 -21.40
N ARG A 189 -9.57 -5.86 -20.78
CA ARG A 189 -10.19 -7.19 -20.86
C ARG A 189 -11.49 -7.28 -20.06
N LEU A 190 -11.54 -6.64 -18.90
CA LEU A 190 -12.65 -6.77 -17.95
C LEU A 190 -13.63 -5.59 -18.00
N GLY A 191 -13.33 -4.52 -18.75
CA GLY A 191 -14.17 -3.33 -18.85
C GLY A 191 -14.29 -2.58 -17.53
N VAL A 192 -13.23 -2.55 -16.71
CA VAL A 192 -13.19 -1.89 -15.40
C VAL A 192 -12.12 -0.82 -15.35
N GLU A 193 -12.24 0.11 -14.39
CA GLU A 193 -11.21 1.08 -14.08
C GLU A 193 -10.43 0.63 -12.84
N LEU A 194 -9.10 0.61 -12.94
CA LEU A 194 -8.16 0.29 -11.88
C LEU A 194 -7.23 1.50 -11.63
N PRO A 195 -7.72 2.53 -10.93
CA PRO A 195 -7.02 3.81 -10.83
C PRO A 195 -5.68 3.75 -10.10
N HIS A 196 -5.42 2.67 -9.33
CA HIS A 196 -4.22 2.58 -8.52
C HIS A 196 -3.13 1.73 -9.19
N LEU A 197 -1.96 2.36 -9.40
CA LEU A 197 -0.68 1.70 -9.59
C LEU A 197 0.18 2.01 -8.37
N CYS A 198 0.14 1.09 -7.40
CA CYS A 198 0.85 1.23 -6.14
C CYS A 198 2.27 0.67 -6.30
N MET A 199 3.22 1.54 -6.61
CA MET A 199 4.63 1.20 -6.82
C MET A 199 5.53 2.40 -6.54
N GLY A 200 6.81 2.14 -6.24
CA GLY A 200 7.77 3.16 -5.83
C GLY A 200 7.88 3.32 -4.33
N MET A 201 9.11 3.28 -3.86
CA MET A 201 9.54 3.48 -2.48
C MET A 201 10.61 4.57 -2.42
N SER A 202 11.17 4.84 -1.23
CA SER A 202 12.11 5.95 -1.00
C SER A 202 13.29 6.00 -1.97
N ASP A 203 13.72 4.85 -2.50
CA ASP A 203 14.90 4.77 -3.37
C ASP A 203 14.58 4.88 -4.86
N ASP A 204 13.34 4.57 -5.27
CA ASP A 204 12.97 4.41 -6.68
C ASP A 204 11.67 5.14 -7.08
N PHE A 205 11.07 5.92 -6.18
CA PHE A 205 9.80 6.59 -6.47
C PHE A 205 9.84 7.56 -7.68
N PRO A 206 10.93 8.28 -8.00
CA PRO A 206 10.93 9.11 -9.20
C PRO A 206 10.77 8.29 -10.47
N VAL A 207 11.45 7.13 -10.56
CA VAL A 207 11.29 6.17 -11.67
C VAL A 207 9.87 5.61 -11.73
N ALA A 208 9.30 5.27 -10.56
CA ALA A 208 7.92 4.81 -10.49
C ALA A 208 6.92 5.86 -11.00
N VAL A 209 7.12 7.13 -10.65
CA VAL A 209 6.30 8.24 -11.16
C VAL A 209 6.40 8.34 -12.68
N GLU A 210 7.59 8.26 -13.25
CA GLU A 210 7.79 8.27 -14.71
C GLU A 210 7.06 7.11 -15.39
N GLU A 211 7.04 5.92 -14.79
CA GLU A 211 6.39 4.73 -15.33
C GLU A 211 4.89 4.62 -14.99
N GLY A 212 4.31 5.65 -14.37
CA GLY A 212 2.85 5.71 -14.20
C GLY A 212 2.32 5.48 -12.78
N ALA A 213 3.18 5.41 -11.75
CA ALA A 213 2.70 5.27 -10.37
C ALA A 213 1.63 6.33 -10.02
N THR A 214 0.57 5.90 -9.36
CA THR A 214 -0.47 6.78 -8.82
C THR A 214 -0.46 6.78 -7.30
N LEU A 215 0.25 5.83 -6.67
CA LEU A 215 0.36 5.72 -5.23
C LEU A 215 1.78 5.27 -4.85
N LEU A 216 2.50 6.11 -4.12
CA LEU A 216 3.86 5.87 -3.64
C LEU A 216 3.84 5.39 -2.19
N ARG A 217 4.78 4.54 -1.77
CA ARG A 217 4.92 4.07 -0.38
C ARG A 217 6.23 4.57 0.20
N LEU A 218 6.18 5.70 0.91
CA LEU A 218 7.37 6.39 1.39
C LEU A 218 7.55 6.26 2.91
N GLY A 219 8.66 5.71 3.33
CA GLY A 219 9.07 5.60 4.74
C GLY A 219 10.28 6.48 5.03
N ARG A 220 11.48 6.05 4.64
CA ARG A 220 12.74 6.77 4.89
C ARG A 220 12.76 8.18 4.31
N ALA A 221 12.21 8.39 3.15
CA ALA A 221 12.14 9.72 2.53
C ALA A 221 11.34 10.72 3.39
N LEU A 222 10.37 10.26 4.19
CA LEU A 222 9.54 11.09 5.05
C LEU A 222 10.07 11.15 6.50
N PHE A 223 10.41 10.00 7.08
CA PHE A 223 10.70 9.89 8.51
C PHE A 223 12.19 9.76 8.82
N GLY A 224 13.06 9.69 7.80
CA GLY A 224 14.49 9.43 7.95
C GLY A 224 14.79 7.96 8.24
N ASP A 225 16.06 7.69 8.52
CA ASP A 225 16.49 6.35 8.91
C ASP A 225 15.94 5.98 10.29
N ARG A 226 15.55 4.73 10.42
CA ARG A 226 15.01 4.21 11.68
C ARG A 226 16.15 3.98 12.64
N GLY A 227 16.06 4.64 13.80
CA GLY A 227 16.97 4.38 14.90
C GLY A 227 16.84 2.95 15.47
N PRO A 228 17.81 2.50 16.28
CA PRO A 228 17.69 1.24 16.99
C PRO A 228 16.50 1.30 17.96
N GLY A 229 15.58 0.32 17.85
CA GLY A 229 14.38 0.24 18.70
C GLY A 229 13.09 0.40 17.89
N ALA A 230 12.74 -0.64 17.12
CA ALA A 230 11.42 -0.69 16.48
C ALA A 230 10.32 -0.65 17.55
N TRP A 231 9.39 0.31 17.43
CA TRP A 231 8.19 0.34 18.26
C TRP A 231 7.41 -0.97 18.09
N ARG A 232 6.96 -1.53 19.20
CA ARG A 232 6.06 -2.68 19.23
C ARG A 232 4.87 -2.35 20.14
N PRO A 233 3.64 -2.79 19.79
CA PRO A 233 2.52 -2.66 20.71
C PRO A 233 2.86 -3.36 22.01
N GLY A 234 2.58 -2.72 23.12
CA GLY A 234 2.60 -3.36 24.44
C GLY A 234 1.63 -4.54 24.48
N PRO A 235 1.73 -5.45 25.47
CA PRO A 235 0.75 -6.50 25.66
C PRO A 235 -0.63 -5.85 25.71
N SER A 236 -1.56 -6.35 24.89
CA SER A 236 -2.94 -5.87 24.86
C SER A 236 -3.54 -6.03 26.26
N ALA A 237 -3.85 -4.93 26.92
CA ALA A 237 -4.71 -4.93 28.09
C ALA A 237 -6.11 -5.36 27.61
N GLY A 238 -6.48 -6.61 27.79
CA GLY A 238 -7.80 -7.08 27.40
C GLY A 238 -7.83 -8.57 27.10
N GLY A 239 -8.00 -9.35 28.12
CA GLY A 239 -8.21 -10.80 28.02
C GLY A 239 -8.34 -11.48 29.38
N GLU A 240 -8.91 -10.80 30.37
CA GLU A 240 -9.54 -11.45 31.50
C GLU A 240 -11.04 -11.40 31.33
N GLY A 241 -11.65 -12.54 31.09
CA GLY A 241 -13.09 -12.70 30.96
C GLY A 241 -13.42 -14.11 30.54
N SER A 242 -13.46 -15.00 31.51
CA SER A 242 -14.08 -16.32 31.68
C SER A 242 -14.92 -16.82 30.50
#